data_994c931eec2351d032c6fb5eb27c5120
#
_entry.id   994c931eec2351d032c6fb5eb27c5120
#
_cell.length_a   1.000
_cell.length_b   1.000
_cell.length_c   1.000
_cell.angle_alpha   90.00
_cell.angle_beta   90.00
_cell.angle_gamma   90.00
#
_symmetry.space_group_name_H-M   'P 1'
#
loop_
_entity.id
_entity.type
_entity.pdbx_description
1 polymer ?
#
loop_
_entity_poly.entity_id
_entity_poly.type
_entity_poly.pdbx_seq_one_letter_code
_entity_poly.pdbx_strand_id
1 'polypeptide(L)'
;MKITRLAVVALMGFAGLLLSGCGEEAPESTGPPPPAPAEYADKHMPAGWWADEKILAEGKEIFEGVKNIDVNCASCHGKDGKPVKAGARDFRKGERMKQYSDSVWFWRISEGVPNTKMKAWKSKLS
;
A
#
# COMPACT_ATOMS: atom_id res chain seq x y z
N MET A 1 78.86 -7.13 -1.98
CA MET A 1 78.23 -5.84 -1.78
C MET A 1 77.26 -5.56 -2.91
N LYS A 2 75.99 -5.96 -2.80
CA LYS A 2 74.87 -5.54 -3.67
C LYS A 2 73.59 -5.66 -2.89
N ILE A 3 72.98 -4.54 -2.59
CA ILE A 3 71.76 -4.41 -1.82
C ILE A 3 70.61 -4.60 -2.79
N THR A 4 69.87 -5.68 -2.63
CA THR A 4 68.62 -5.95 -3.40
C THR A 4 67.45 -5.30 -2.68
N ARG A 5 66.86 -4.29 -3.33
CA ARG A 5 65.64 -3.60 -2.83
C ARG A 5 64.43 -4.51 -3.05
N LEU A 6 63.82 -4.97 -1.95
CA LEU A 6 62.48 -5.59 -1.98
C LEU A 6 61.43 -4.51 -2.23
N ALA A 7 60.73 -4.63 -3.33
CA ALA A 7 59.55 -3.83 -3.60
C ALA A 7 58.38 -4.49 -2.86
N VAL A 8 57.83 -3.78 -1.87
CA VAL A 8 56.58 -4.15 -1.20
C VAL A 8 55.43 -3.67 -2.07
N VAL A 9 54.77 -4.59 -2.74
CA VAL A 9 53.53 -4.32 -3.44
C VAL A 9 52.38 -4.30 -2.40
N ALA A 10 51.91 -3.11 -2.08
CA ALA A 10 50.69 -2.94 -1.26
C ALA A 10 49.49 -3.28 -2.11
N LEU A 11 48.87 -4.43 -1.86
CA LEU A 11 47.54 -4.76 -2.38
C LEU A 11 46.50 -3.90 -1.61
N MET A 12 46.05 -2.83 -2.23
CA MET A 12 44.84 -2.11 -1.76
C MET A 12 43.61 -2.98 -2.06
N GLY A 13 43.12 -3.66 -1.05
CA GLY A 13 41.84 -4.33 -1.09
C GLY A 13 40.72 -3.31 -1.21
N PHE A 14 40.06 -3.28 -2.36
CA PHE A 14 38.87 -2.49 -2.60
C PHE A 14 37.71 -3.20 -1.89
N ALA A 15 37.43 -2.82 -0.64
CA ALA A 15 36.24 -3.25 0.08
C ALA A 15 35.03 -2.61 -0.58
N GLY A 16 34.38 -3.37 -1.47
CA GLY A 16 33.10 -2.98 -2.05
C GLY A 16 32.05 -2.89 -0.95
N LEU A 17 31.69 -1.67 -0.57
CA LEU A 17 30.55 -1.38 0.31
C LEU A 17 29.30 -1.71 -0.47
N LEU A 18 28.74 -2.90 -0.25
CA LEU A 18 27.39 -3.24 -0.67
C LEU A 18 26.43 -2.39 0.17
N LEU A 19 26.08 -1.22 -0.34
CA LEU A 19 24.93 -0.46 0.11
C LEU A 19 23.68 -1.28 -0.20
N SER A 20 23.28 -2.15 0.73
CA SER A 20 21.94 -2.69 0.78
C SER A 20 21.01 -1.49 0.98
N GLY A 21 20.47 -0.99 -0.13
CA GLY A 21 19.37 -0.04 -0.10
C GLY A 21 18.18 -0.72 0.56
N CYS A 22 18.04 -0.58 1.88
CA CYS A 22 16.76 -0.72 2.54
C CYS A 22 15.84 0.27 1.86
N GLY A 23 14.89 -0.24 1.07
CA GLY A 23 13.82 0.57 0.53
C GLY A 23 13.12 1.24 1.70
N GLU A 24 13.41 2.50 1.90
CA GLU A 24 12.77 3.35 2.89
C GLU A 24 11.30 3.42 2.50
N GLU A 25 10.45 2.78 3.28
CA GLU A 25 9.01 2.97 3.16
C GLU A 25 8.74 4.45 3.31
N ALA A 26 8.14 5.05 2.29
CA ALA A 26 7.71 6.45 2.38
C ALA A 26 6.88 6.61 3.67
N PRO A 27 7.21 7.59 4.53
CA PRO A 27 6.52 7.75 5.80
C PRO A 27 5.02 7.87 5.58
N GLU A 28 4.24 7.06 6.27
CA GLU A 28 2.77 7.14 6.21
C GLU A 28 2.36 8.56 6.60
N SER A 29 1.66 9.27 5.70
CA SER A 29 1.22 10.63 5.97
C SER A 29 0.39 10.65 7.26
N THR A 30 0.80 11.44 8.23
CA THR A 30 0.16 11.53 9.56
C THR A 30 -1.03 12.49 9.57
N GLY A 31 -1.16 13.35 8.55
CA GLY A 31 -2.26 14.30 8.41
C GLY A 31 -3.57 13.65 7.99
N PRO A 32 -4.71 14.37 8.12
CA PRO A 32 -5.99 13.88 7.63
C PRO A 32 -5.92 13.66 6.11
N PRO A 33 -6.69 12.70 5.56
CA PRO A 33 -6.75 12.49 4.13
C PRO A 33 -7.30 13.75 3.43
N PRO A 34 -6.87 14.06 2.21
CA PRO A 34 -7.49 15.13 1.44
C PRO A 34 -8.96 14.79 1.20
N PRO A 35 -9.84 15.81 1.07
CA PRO A 35 -11.23 15.58 0.73
C PRO A 35 -11.34 14.92 -0.65
N ALA A 36 -12.42 14.17 -0.88
CA ALA A 36 -12.71 13.62 -2.19
C ALA A 36 -12.94 14.77 -3.21
N PRO A 37 -12.51 14.62 -4.47
CA PRO A 37 -12.84 15.56 -5.54
C PRO A 37 -14.35 15.73 -5.70
N ALA A 38 -14.78 16.85 -6.31
CA ALA A 38 -16.19 17.19 -6.43
C ALA A 38 -17.06 16.09 -7.06
N GLU A 39 -16.51 15.36 -8.05
CA GLU A 39 -17.19 14.24 -8.71
C GLU A 39 -17.42 13.01 -7.80
N TYR A 40 -16.75 12.95 -6.65
CA TYR A 40 -16.88 11.88 -5.66
C TYR A 40 -17.49 12.37 -4.34
N ALA A 41 -17.66 13.67 -4.15
CA ALA A 41 -18.03 14.25 -2.85
C ALA A 41 -19.39 13.77 -2.34
N ASP A 42 -20.31 13.42 -3.23
CA ASP A 42 -21.64 12.89 -2.94
C ASP A 42 -21.76 11.37 -3.04
N LYS A 43 -20.64 10.66 -3.22
CA LYS A 43 -20.61 9.20 -3.28
C LYS A 43 -20.51 8.63 -1.88
N HIS A 44 -21.66 8.28 -1.32
CA HIS A 44 -21.77 7.72 0.02
C HIS A 44 -22.29 6.29 -0.01
N MET A 45 -21.84 5.51 0.94
CA MET A 45 -22.36 4.17 1.16
C MET A 45 -23.83 4.28 1.60
N PRO A 46 -24.77 3.52 1.01
CA PRO A 46 -26.16 3.52 1.44
C PRO A 46 -26.31 3.27 2.93
N ALA A 47 -27.28 3.95 3.55
CA ALA A 47 -27.52 3.81 4.97
C ALA A 47 -27.80 2.34 5.35
N GLY A 48 -27.18 1.87 6.42
CA GLY A 48 -27.34 0.52 6.93
C GLY A 48 -26.43 -0.55 6.32
N TRP A 49 -25.77 -0.31 5.20
CA TRP A 49 -24.88 -1.29 4.56
C TRP A 49 -23.72 -1.74 5.45
N TRP A 50 -23.22 -0.84 6.27
CA TRP A 50 -22.12 -1.13 7.21
C TRP A 50 -22.53 -2.06 8.37
N ALA A 51 -23.83 -2.36 8.52
CA ALA A 51 -24.38 -3.29 9.51
C ALA A 51 -25.14 -4.47 8.88
N ASP A 52 -25.25 -4.52 7.55
CA ASP A 52 -25.90 -5.60 6.82
C ASP A 52 -24.93 -6.77 6.61
N GLU A 53 -25.18 -7.89 7.29
CA GLU A 53 -24.30 -9.07 7.25
C GLU A 53 -24.12 -9.64 5.84
N LYS A 54 -25.15 -9.57 4.98
CA LYS A 54 -25.08 -10.04 3.60
C LYS A 54 -24.16 -9.15 2.78
N ILE A 55 -24.33 -7.83 2.88
CA ILE A 55 -23.50 -6.84 2.18
C ILE A 55 -22.03 -6.96 2.65
N LEU A 56 -21.81 -7.12 3.96
CA LEU A 56 -20.46 -7.31 4.51
C LEU A 56 -19.81 -8.61 4.01
N ALA A 57 -20.56 -9.70 3.94
CA ALA A 57 -20.06 -10.97 3.41
C ALA A 57 -19.71 -10.85 1.92
N GLU A 58 -20.56 -10.23 1.12
CA GLU A 58 -20.30 -9.97 -0.30
C GLU A 58 -19.07 -9.06 -0.52
N GLY A 59 -18.95 -8.01 0.28
CA GLY A 59 -17.78 -7.12 0.26
C GLY A 59 -16.49 -7.86 0.60
N LYS A 60 -16.54 -8.76 1.58
CA LYS A 60 -15.42 -9.61 1.94
C LYS A 60 -14.99 -10.53 0.79
N GLU A 61 -15.94 -11.16 0.11
CA GLU A 61 -15.66 -12.01 -1.05
C GLU A 61 -14.99 -11.23 -2.20
N ILE A 62 -15.42 -10.00 -2.44
CA ILE A 62 -14.77 -9.10 -3.41
C ILE A 62 -13.35 -8.75 -2.94
N PHE A 63 -13.20 -8.34 -1.68
CA PHE A 63 -11.91 -7.96 -1.10
C PHE A 63 -10.88 -9.09 -1.15
N GLU A 64 -11.31 -10.34 -0.94
CA GLU A 64 -10.45 -11.52 -0.96
C GLU A 64 -10.23 -12.10 -2.38
N GLY A 65 -10.87 -11.55 -3.40
CA GLY A 65 -10.77 -12.04 -4.78
C GLY A 65 -11.56 -13.33 -5.05
N VAL A 66 -12.54 -13.65 -4.20
CA VAL A 66 -13.38 -14.85 -4.35
C VAL A 66 -14.39 -14.65 -5.49
N LYS A 67 -15.08 -13.51 -5.52
CA LYS A 67 -16.03 -13.18 -6.60
C LYS A 67 -15.35 -12.84 -7.93
N ASN A 68 -14.20 -12.19 -7.87
CA ASN A 68 -13.44 -11.79 -9.04
C ASN A 68 -11.95 -11.85 -8.71
N ILE A 69 -11.25 -12.82 -9.28
CA ILE A 69 -9.82 -13.04 -9.03
C ILE A 69 -8.95 -11.85 -9.46
N ASP A 70 -9.42 -11.06 -10.42
CA ASP A 70 -8.72 -9.83 -10.85
C ASP A 70 -8.79 -8.71 -9.81
N VAL A 71 -9.74 -8.82 -8.86
CA VAL A 71 -9.92 -7.86 -7.77
C VAL A 71 -9.58 -8.57 -6.45
N ASN A 72 -8.31 -8.57 -6.09
CA ASN A 72 -7.84 -9.18 -4.84
C ASN A 72 -7.09 -8.15 -4.00
N CYS A 73 -7.84 -7.39 -3.22
CA CYS A 73 -7.32 -6.35 -2.33
C CYS A 73 -6.49 -6.96 -1.19
N ALA A 74 -6.93 -8.12 -0.69
CA ALA A 74 -6.26 -8.86 0.38
C ALA A 74 -4.84 -9.31 0.01
N SER A 75 -4.52 -9.42 -1.28
CA SER A 75 -3.16 -9.75 -1.74
C SER A 75 -2.10 -8.71 -1.33
N CYS A 76 -2.52 -7.49 -1.02
CA CYS A 76 -1.67 -6.43 -0.49
C CYS A 76 -2.05 -6.05 0.94
N HIS A 77 -3.34 -5.90 1.22
CA HIS A 77 -3.85 -5.42 2.50
C HIS A 77 -4.03 -6.51 3.56
N GLY A 78 -3.86 -7.80 3.19
CA GLY A 78 -4.11 -8.94 4.08
C GLY A 78 -5.61 -9.20 4.28
N LYS A 79 -5.97 -10.46 4.54
CA LYS A 79 -7.38 -10.86 4.73
C LYS A 79 -8.01 -10.27 6.00
N ASP A 80 -7.18 -10.02 7.00
CA ASP A 80 -7.54 -9.42 8.29
C ASP A 80 -7.27 -7.91 8.36
N GLY A 81 -6.90 -7.28 7.24
CA GLY A 81 -6.52 -5.87 7.18
C GLY A 81 -5.09 -5.57 7.62
N LYS A 82 -4.32 -6.59 8.02
CA LYS A 82 -2.88 -6.46 8.27
C LYS A 82 -2.13 -6.51 6.95
N PRO A 83 -1.40 -5.44 6.57
CA PRO A 83 -0.73 -5.42 5.28
C PRO A 83 0.30 -6.54 5.17
N VAL A 84 0.31 -7.20 4.00
CA VAL A 84 1.28 -8.23 3.63
C VAL A 84 2.29 -7.74 2.61
N LYS A 85 2.07 -6.55 2.06
CA LYS A 85 3.01 -5.87 1.15
C LYS A 85 3.39 -4.50 1.67
N ALA A 86 4.66 -4.15 1.53
CA ALA A 86 5.20 -2.85 1.90
C ALA A 86 4.43 -1.71 1.20
N GLY A 87 4.08 -0.66 1.95
CA GLY A 87 3.33 0.49 1.50
C GLY A 87 1.81 0.28 1.45
N ALA A 88 1.29 -0.94 1.68
CA ALA A 88 -0.13 -1.15 1.83
C ALA A 88 -0.61 -0.68 3.21
N ARG A 89 -1.75 0.03 3.22
CA ARG A 89 -2.31 0.60 4.45
C ARG A 89 -2.81 -0.49 5.40
N ASP A 90 -2.52 -0.31 6.69
CA ASP A 90 -3.01 -1.18 7.76
C ASP A 90 -4.42 -0.73 8.20
N PHE A 91 -5.43 -1.52 7.84
CA PHE A 91 -6.83 -1.22 8.15
C PHE A 91 -7.21 -1.47 9.61
N ARG A 92 -6.34 -2.07 10.40
CA ARG A 92 -6.56 -2.30 11.83
C ARG A 92 -6.30 -1.04 12.67
N LYS A 93 -5.66 -0.02 12.09
CA LYS A 93 -5.43 1.27 12.74
C LYS A 93 -6.73 2.09 12.74
N GLY A 94 -7.69 1.72 13.62
CA GLY A 94 -9.05 2.26 13.65
C GLY A 94 -9.11 3.78 13.68
N GLU A 95 -8.30 4.45 14.52
CA GLU A 95 -8.28 5.91 14.62
C GLU A 95 -7.83 6.58 13.31
N ARG A 96 -6.96 5.92 12.55
CA ARG A 96 -6.57 6.41 11.23
C ARG A 96 -7.67 6.17 10.19
N MET A 97 -8.33 5.01 10.25
CA MET A 97 -9.40 4.66 9.31
C MET A 97 -10.63 5.55 9.45
N LYS A 98 -10.98 5.97 10.66
CA LYS A 98 -12.09 6.89 10.96
C LYS A 98 -11.92 8.29 10.34
N GLN A 99 -10.72 8.68 9.95
CA GLN A 99 -10.46 9.97 9.32
C GLN A 99 -10.88 10.01 7.84
N TYR A 100 -11.17 8.85 7.25
CA TYR A 100 -11.59 8.74 5.87
C TYR A 100 -13.10 8.69 5.79
N SER A 101 -13.72 9.61 5.05
CA SER A 101 -15.13 9.48 4.68
C SER A 101 -15.32 8.35 3.67
N ASP A 102 -16.53 7.84 3.55
CA ASP A 102 -16.89 6.84 2.55
C ASP A 102 -16.68 7.35 1.11
N SER A 103 -16.91 8.64 0.85
CA SER A 103 -16.60 9.27 -0.45
C SER A 103 -15.10 9.24 -0.77
N VAL A 104 -14.23 9.45 0.24
CA VAL A 104 -12.78 9.34 0.06
C VAL A 104 -12.38 7.88 -0.18
N TRP A 105 -12.96 6.92 0.54
CA TRP A 105 -12.75 5.50 0.29
C TRP A 105 -13.15 5.12 -1.13
N PHE A 106 -14.36 5.51 -1.55
CA PHE A 106 -14.87 5.23 -2.90
C PHE A 106 -13.95 5.83 -3.98
N TRP A 107 -13.54 7.09 -3.81
CA TRP A 107 -12.59 7.73 -4.71
C TRP A 107 -11.26 6.97 -4.81
N ARG A 108 -10.63 6.64 -3.67
CA ARG A 108 -9.33 5.96 -3.65
C ARG A 108 -9.37 4.55 -4.22
N ILE A 109 -10.46 3.84 -4.05
CA ILE A 109 -10.67 2.54 -4.69
C ILE A 109 -10.89 2.72 -6.20
N SER A 110 -11.72 3.68 -6.58
CA SER A 110 -12.04 3.92 -7.99
C SER A 110 -10.83 4.35 -8.81
N GLU A 111 -10.08 5.35 -8.34
CA GLU A 111 -8.99 5.99 -9.11
C GLU A 111 -7.59 5.55 -8.66
N GLY A 112 -7.49 4.78 -7.59
CA GLY A 112 -6.20 4.42 -7.00
C GLY A 112 -5.57 5.57 -6.21
N VAL A 113 -4.30 5.38 -5.86
CA VAL A 113 -3.52 6.39 -5.12
C VAL A 113 -2.27 6.74 -5.93
N PRO A 114 -2.12 7.99 -6.38
CA PRO A 114 -0.97 8.42 -7.19
C PRO A 114 0.37 8.08 -6.52
N ASN A 115 1.34 7.72 -7.33
CA ASN A 115 2.71 7.38 -6.91
C ASN A 115 2.80 6.18 -5.94
N THR A 116 1.77 5.32 -5.91
CA THR A 116 1.76 4.09 -5.12
C THR A 116 1.42 2.87 -5.97
N LYS A 117 1.45 1.69 -5.35
CA LYS A 117 1.01 0.43 -5.98
C LYS A 117 -0.50 0.23 -5.94
N MET A 118 -1.26 1.11 -5.28
CA MET A 118 -2.72 1.07 -5.25
C MET A 118 -3.29 1.55 -6.58
N LYS A 119 -3.69 0.61 -7.42
CA LYS A 119 -4.24 0.87 -8.77
C LYS A 119 -5.69 1.34 -8.71
N ALA A 120 -6.17 1.89 -9.83
CA ALA A 120 -7.59 2.17 -10.06
C ALA A 120 -8.37 0.86 -10.26
N TRP A 121 -9.54 0.74 -9.63
CA TRP A 121 -10.36 -0.47 -9.67
C TRP A 121 -11.74 -0.26 -10.27
N LYS A 122 -12.15 0.97 -10.61
CA LYS A 122 -13.50 1.25 -11.11
C LYS A 122 -13.91 0.42 -12.33
N SER A 123 -12.99 0.15 -13.24
CA SER A 123 -13.27 -0.66 -14.44
C SER A 123 -13.45 -2.16 -14.17
N LYS A 124 -13.12 -2.61 -12.96
CA LYS A 124 -13.21 -4.00 -12.52
C LYS A 124 -14.33 -4.25 -11.52
N LEU A 125 -14.84 -3.19 -10.89
CA LEU A 125 -15.88 -3.23 -9.86
C LEU A 125 -17.23 -2.67 -10.33
N SER A 126 -17.30 -2.15 -11.57
CA SER A 126 -18.54 -1.67 -12.22
C SER A 126 -19.38 -2.79 -12.80
#